data_5ba598b8449574c7d67a6f837405feda
#
_entry.id   5ba598b8449574c7d67a6f837405feda
#
_cell.length_a   1.000
_cell.length_b   1.000
_cell.length_c   1.000
_cell.angle_alpha   90.00
_cell.angle_beta   90.00
_cell.angle_gamma   90.00
#
_symmetry.space_group_name_H-M   'P 1'
#
loop_
_entity.id
_entity.type
_entity.pdbx_description
1 polymer ?
#
loop_
_entity_poly.entity_id
_entity_poly.type
_entity_poly.pdbx_seq_one_letter_code
_entity_poly.pdbx_strand_id
1 'polypeptide(L)'
;MLFLTALVGTLIKVPRAAYRDYKRLLSGLVFTTCQVNIGGKALQVFLSSPRGFCAGVVRAIDVVDICLRKYGPPVYVKHQIVHNPYVVSDLERRGAITVEDIEEVPEGSLVIFSAHGSPPDDFVKAKALNLTVIDAVCPLVTKVHNEAKKYHREGKKVLLVGHKGHQEVRGTMGQVEMTLVDDTAEAEFTDWDSEEEVAVLTQTTLSVGDTAQAINAIKDKFPNAVVRNDICYATTNRQDAVYKMAGLVDIVLVIGAQNSSNCNRLREVGESLGVPAYLINGSEEISDEWFVGKNNVGITSGASTPDVLVESVIDSLSPEKVTMITGVEEDITFNLPKQLC
;
A
#
# COMPACT_ATOMS: atom_id res chain seq x y z
N MET A 1 30.71 0.43 -29.11
CA MET A 1 30.75 1.83 -28.71
C MET A 1 29.42 2.42 -29.11
N LEU A 2 28.42 2.25 -28.23
CA LEU A 2 27.04 2.64 -28.49
C LEU A 2 26.58 3.54 -27.37
N PHE A 3 26.13 4.70 -27.78
CA PHE A 3 25.51 5.69 -26.91
C PHE A 3 24.14 5.19 -26.42
N LEU A 4 24.04 4.93 -25.13
CA LEU A 4 22.79 4.89 -24.39
C LEU A 4 22.95 5.82 -23.20
N THR A 5 22.89 7.11 -23.49
CA THR A 5 22.89 8.14 -22.47
C THR A 5 21.77 9.11 -22.71
N ALA A 6 21.08 9.39 -21.61
CA ALA A 6 20.27 10.58 -21.40
C ALA A 6 18.83 10.58 -21.93
N LEU A 7 17.94 9.92 -21.17
CA LEU A 7 16.54 10.39 -21.08
C LEU A 7 15.92 10.14 -19.68
N VAL A 8 16.72 10.09 -18.62
CA VAL A 8 16.19 10.08 -17.24
C VAL A 8 16.98 11.11 -16.40
N GLY A 9 16.65 12.33 -16.64
CA GLY A 9 17.11 13.45 -15.82
C GLY A 9 16.02 13.89 -14.86
N THR A 10 15.89 13.25 -13.73
CA THR A 10 15.66 13.83 -12.39
C THR A 10 15.45 12.68 -11.40
N LEU A 11 16.50 12.40 -10.64
CA LEU A 11 16.53 11.36 -9.62
C LEU A 11 15.65 11.79 -8.43
N ILE A 12 14.56 11.05 -8.22
CA ILE A 12 13.86 11.04 -6.92
C ILE A 12 14.86 10.53 -5.88
N LYS A 13 15.17 11.33 -4.88
CA LYS A 13 16.00 10.92 -3.74
C LYS A 13 15.20 9.99 -2.82
N VAL A 14 15.09 8.72 -3.21
CA VAL A 14 14.86 7.64 -2.25
C VAL A 14 16.21 7.42 -1.53
N PRO A 15 16.25 7.07 -0.23
CA PRO A 15 17.52 6.80 0.45
C PRO A 15 18.35 5.82 -0.36
N ARG A 16 19.48 6.30 -0.87
CA ARG A 16 20.27 5.65 -1.94
C ARG A 16 20.82 4.26 -1.60
N ALA A 17 20.85 3.88 -0.33
CA ALA A 17 21.43 2.61 0.09
C ALA A 17 20.49 1.41 -0.16
N ALA A 18 19.25 1.43 0.34
CA ALA A 18 18.31 0.32 0.20
C ALA A 18 17.85 0.10 -1.25
N TYR A 19 17.62 1.19 -2.00
CA TYR A 19 17.17 1.12 -3.38
C TYR A 19 18.26 0.62 -4.36
N ARG A 20 19.55 0.93 -4.12
CA ARG A 20 20.67 0.41 -4.95
C ARG A 20 20.84 -1.09 -4.80
N ASP A 21 20.71 -1.61 -3.58
CA ASP A 21 20.87 -3.05 -3.33
C ASP A 21 19.67 -3.84 -3.88
N TYR A 22 18.46 -3.30 -3.76
CA TYR A 22 17.25 -3.89 -4.34
C TYR A 22 17.29 -3.94 -5.88
N LYS A 23 17.74 -2.86 -6.54
CA LYS A 23 17.97 -2.84 -8.00
C LYS A 23 19.03 -3.86 -8.46
N ARG A 24 20.07 -4.06 -7.67
CA ARG A 24 21.17 -4.99 -7.97
C ARG A 24 20.76 -6.47 -7.80
N LEU A 25 19.86 -6.75 -6.87
CA LEU A 25 19.29 -8.09 -6.63
C LEU A 25 18.32 -8.52 -7.75
N LEU A 26 17.64 -7.58 -8.38
CA LEU A 26 16.62 -7.84 -9.41
C LEU A 26 17.19 -7.98 -10.82
N SER A 27 18.47 -7.64 -11.06
CA SER A 27 19.09 -7.68 -12.39
C SER A 27 19.27 -9.09 -12.98
N GLY A 28 18.88 -10.13 -12.28
CA GLY A 28 18.91 -11.54 -12.72
C GLY A 28 17.58 -12.12 -13.21
N LEU A 29 16.48 -11.38 -13.12
CA LEU A 29 15.17 -11.85 -13.56
C LEU A 29 14.93 -11.51 -15.03
N VAL A 30 14.83 -12.53 -15.88
CA VAL A 30 14.41 -12.37 -17.27
C VAL A 30 12.89 -12.20 -17.29
N PHE A 31 12.42 -10.99 -17.48
CA PHE A 31 11.00 -10.75 -17.78
C PHE A 31 10.75 -11.13 -19.25
N THR A 32 9.80 -12.02 -19.46
CA THR A 32 9.28 -12.26 -20.80
C THR A 32 8.36 -11.09 -21.13
N THR A 33 8.87 -10.08 -21.84
CA THR A 33 8.04 -8.96 -22.31
C THR A 33 7.11 -9.49 -23.40
N CYS A 34 5.82 -9.61 -23.09
CA CYS A 34 4.79 -9.73 -24.11
C CYS A 34 4.63 -8.34 -24.73
N GLN A 35 4.97 -8.17 -26.01
CA GLN A 35 4.69 -6.91 -26.71
C GLN A 35 3.19 -6.80 -26.99
N VAL A 36 2.58 -5.71 -26.51
CA VAL A 36 1.18 -5.38 -26.75
C VAL A 36 1.02 -5.00 -28.23
N ASN A 37 0.15 -5.70 -28.97
CA ASN A 37 -0.09 -5.41 -30.37
C ASN A 37 -1.22 -4.40 -30.56
N ILE A 38 -0.89 -3.12 -30.50
CA ILE A 38 -1.82 -2.00 -30.62
C ILE A 38 -2.09 -1.57 -32.08
N GLY A 39 -1.88 -2.44 -33.05
CA GLY A 39 -2.21 -2.16 -34.44
C GLY A 39 -1.43 -1.00 -35.08
N GLY A 40 -0.16 -0.81 -34.68
CA GLY A 40 0.72 0.22 -35.27
C GLY A 40 0.42 1.66 -34.83
N LYS A 41 -0.38 1.87 -33.77
CA LYS A 41 -0.62 3.21 -33.20
C LYS A 41 0.48 3.64 -32.24
N ALA A 42 0.86 4.92 -32.33
CA ALA A 42 1.78 5.55 -31.40
C ALA A 42 1.06 5.84 -30.07
N LEU A 43 1.41 5.11 -29.01
CA LEU A 43 0.94 5.40 -27.66
C LEU A 43 1.78 6.47 -27.00
N GLN A 44 1.13 7.36 -26.26
CA GLN A 44 1.77 8.27 -25.33
C GLN A 44 1.49 7.82 -23.90
N VAL A 45 2.52 7.67 -23.08
CA VAL A 45 2.39 7.33 -21.68
C VAL A 45 2.54 8.58 -20.82
N PHE A 46 1.59 8.75 -19.90
CA PHE A 46 1.60 9.74 -18.83
C PHE A 46 1.86 9.04 -17.52
N LEU A 47 3.05 9.22 -16.97
CA LEU A 47 3.52 8.52 -15.80
C LEU A 47 3.37 9.38 -14.54
N SER A 48 2.58 8.94 -13.57
CA SER A 48 2.33 9.70 -12.35
C SER A 48 3.55 9.77 -11.42
N SER A 49 3.66 10.86 -10.67
CA SER A 49 4.58 11.02 -9.55
C SER A 49 3.86 11.76 -8.42
N PRO A 50 3.87 11.28 -7.14
CA PRO A 50 4.57 10.06 -6.70
C PRO A 50 3.84 8.77 -7.11
N ARG A 51 4.60 7.68 -7.14
CA ARG A 51 4.16 6.30 -7.33
C ARG A 51 5.14 5.34 -6.64
N GLY A 52 4.81 4.05 -6.62
CA GLY A 52 5.72 3.03 -6.08
C GLY A 52 5.89 3.10 -4.56
N PHE A 53 6.97 2.54 -4.05
CA PHE A 53 7.18 2.34 -2.63
C PHE A 53 7.08 3.61 -1.79
N CYS A 54 6.26 3.57 -0.73
CA CYS A 54 6.25 4.59 0.32
C CYS A 54 7.28 4.24 1.43
N ALA A 55 7.57 5.22 2.30
CA ALA A 55 8.53 5.02 3.40
C ALA A 55 8.15 3.88 4.35
N GLY A 56 6.84 3.63 4.57
CA GLY A 56 6.36 2.52 5.40
C GLY A 56 6.68 1.16 4.79
N VAL A 57 6.49 1.03 3.49
CA VAL A 57 6.80 -0.18 2.71
C VAL A 57 8.30 -0.43 2.66
N VAL A 58 9.10 0.59 2.32
CA VAL A 58 10.58 0.49 2.32
C VAL A 58 11.07 -0.02 3.67
N ARG A 59 10.61 0.60 4.77
CA ARG A 59 10.98 0.18 6.12
C ARG A 59 10.63 -1.28 6.41
N ALA A 60 9.45 -1.73 6.01
CA ALA A 60 9.00 -3.10 6.27
C ALA A 60 9.85 -4.13 5.51
N ILE A 61 10.16 -3.86 4.25
CA ILE A 61 11.05 -4.70 3.44
C ILE A 61 12.46 -4.73 4.03
N ASP A 62 13.01 -3.57 4.42
CA ASP A 62 14.33 -3.46 5.03
C ASP A 62 14.43 -4.28 6.33
N VAL A 63 13.35 -4.32 7.13
CA VAL A 63 13.30 -5.16 8.34
C VAL A 63 13.51 -6.63 7.99
N VAL A 64 12.81 -7.17 6.99
CA VAL A 64 12.98 -8.57 6.57
C VAL A 64 14.38 -8.81 6.03
N ASP A 65 14.88 -7.91 5.17
CA ASP A 65 16.21 -7.98 4.59
C ASP A 65 17.32 -8.03 5.64
N ILE A 66 17.23 -7.15 6.63
CA ILE A 66 18.19 -7.11 7.73
C ILE A 66 18.12 -8.39 8.55
N CYS A 67 16.91 -8.88 8.85
CA CYS A 67 16.75 -10.13 9.60
C CYS A 67 17.31 -11.33 8.85
N LEU A 68 17.07 -11.46 7.55
CA LEU A 68 17.65 -12.53 6.72
C LEU A 68 19.19 -12.47 6.71
N ARG A 69 19.77 -11.27 6.64
CA ARG A 69 21.24 -11.11 6.68
C ARG A 69 21.83 -11.36 8.05
N LYS A 70 21.15 -10.92 9.12
CA LYS A 70 21.68 -10.96 10.49
C LYS A 70 21.51 -12.33 11.16
N TYR A 71 20.36 -12.96 10.94
CA TYR A 71 19.98 -14.20 11.63
C TYR A 71 20.01 -15.42 10.71
N GLY A 72 20.05 -15.20 9.39
CA GLY A 72 19.93 -16.27 8.39
C GLY A 72 18.51 -16.80 8.24
N PRO A 73 18.26 -17.59 7.16
CA PRO A 73 16.98 -18.26 6.98
C PRO A 73 16.81 -19.47 7.92
N PRO A 74 15.58 -19.85 8.28
CA PRO A 74 14.34 -19.19 7.90
C PRO A 74 14.01 -17.98 8.77
N VAL A 75 13.37 -16.96 8.18
CA VAL A 75 12.76 -15.83 8.89
C VAL A 75 11.26 -15.88 8.64
N TYR A 76 10.49 -16.05 9.71
CA TYR A 76 9.03 -16.11 9.59
C TYR A 76 8.44 -14.70 9.49
N VAL A 77 7.43 -14.52 8.64
CA VAL A 77 6.72 -13.25 8.46
C VAL A 77 5.24 -13.52 8.65
N LYS A 78 4.65 -12.97 9.71
CA LYS A 78 3.23 -13.11 9.96
C LYS A 78 2.45 -12.21 9.02
N HIS A 79 1.66 -12.82 8.18
CA HIS A 79 0.96 -12.24 7.06
C HIS A 79 1.93 -11.63 6.03
N GLN A 80 1.49 -11.38 4.80
CA GLN A 80 2.33 -10.74 3.79
C GLN A 80 2.95 -9.46 4.34
N ILE A 81 4.26 -9.29 4.24
CA ILE A 81 4.96 -8.11 4.78
C ILE A 81 4.35 -6.81 4.22
N VAL A 82 3.96 -6.82 2.96
CA VAL A 82 3.18 -5.81 2.24
C VAL A 82 2.31 -6.52 1.20
N HIS A 83 1.19 -5.93 0.77
CA HIS A 83 0.33 -6.49 -0.27
C HIS A 83 0.96 -6.30 -1.66
N ASN A 84 1.93 -7.14 -1.98
CA ASN A 84 2.51 -7.24 -3.32
C ASN A 84 3.15 -8.62 -3.51
N PRO A 85 2.59 -9.50 -4.38
CA PRO A 85 3.09 -10.87 -4.59
C PRO A 85 4.53 -10.92 -5.07
N TYR A 86 4.96 -9.97 -5.90
CA TYR A 86 6.33 -9.89 -6.40
C TYR A 86 7.33 -9.68 -5.24
N VAL A 87 7.02 -8.76 -4.32
CA VAL A 87 7.85 -8.49 -3.13
C VAL A 87 7.89 -9.70 -2.21
N VAL A 88 6.72 -10.31 -1.94
CA VAL A 88 6.61 -11.51 -1.09
C VAL A 88 7.43 -12.65 -1.68
N SER A 89 7.24 -12.98 -2.96
CA SER A 89 7.98 -14.05 -3.64
C SER A 89 9.49 -13.81 -3.68
N ASP A 90 9.94 -12.55 -3.80
CA ASP A 90 11.36 -12.24 -3.72
C ASP A 90 11.94 -12.55 -2.34
N LEU A 91 11.26 -12.14 -1.28
CA LEU A 91 11.69 -12.41 0.09
C LEU A 91 11.66 -13.91 0.42
N GLU A 92 10.64 -14.64 -0.07
CA GLU A 92 10.52 -16.10 0.12
C GLU A 92 11.66 -16.86 -0.58
N ARG A 93 12.03 -16.49 -1.80
CA ARG A 93 13.21 -17.05 -2.48
C ARG A 93 14.52 -16.84 -1.71
N ARG A 94 14.55 -15.84 -0.86
CA ARG A 94 15.71 -15.51 -0.02
C ARG A 94 15.63 -16.10 1.39
N GLY A 95 14.56 -16.89 1.67
CA GLY A 95 14.40 -17.67 2.88
C GLY A 95 13.46 -17.07 3.92
N ALA A 96 12.64 -16.08 3.55
CA ALA A 96 11.48 -15.72 4.36
C ALA A 96 10.38 -16.81 4.21
N ILE A 97 9.56 -16.97 5.24
CA ILE A 97 8.41 -17.88 5.23
C ILE A 97 7.21 -17.10 5.70
N THR A 98 6.25 -16.87 4.78
CA THR A 98 4.98 -16.24 5.14
C THR A 98 4.08 -17.23 5.84
N VAL A 99 3.52 -16.84 6.99
CA VAL A 99 2.55 -17.62 7.77
C VAL A 99 1.32 -16.76 8.05
N GLU A 100 0.15 -17.37 8.10
CA GLU A 100 -1.08 -16.63 8.42
C GLU A 100 -1.38 -16.66 9.92
N ASP A 101 -1.12 -17.75 10.60
CA ASP A 101 -1.32 -17.90 12.04
C ASP A 101 0.03 -17.99 12.78
N ILE A 102 0.09 -17.35 13.96
CA ILE A 102 1.32 -17.31 14.76
C ILE A 102 1.71 -18.70 15.26
N GLU A 103 0.74 -19.59 15.41
CA GLU A 103 0.90 -20.97 15.82
C GLU A 103 1.62 -21.86 14.79
N GLU A 104 1.74 -21.40 13.55
CA GLU A 104 2.53 -22.07 12.50
C GLU A 104 4.03 -21.85 12.67
N VAL A 105 4.43 -20.87 13.50
CA VAL A 105 5.83 -20.54 13.73
C VAL A 105 6.42 -21.48 14.77
N PRO A 106 7.53 -22.21 14.48
CA PRO A 106 8.17 -23.08 15.44
C PRO A 106 8.64 -22.33 16.69
N GLU A 107 8.47 -22.95 17.87
CA GLU A 107 8.87 -22.38 19.15
C GLU A 107 10.31 -21.86 19.12
N GLY A 108 10.56 -20.71 19.73
CA GLY A 108 11.87 -20.07 19.82
C GLY A 108 12.36 -19.38 18.56
N SER A 109 11.58 -19.41 17.46
CA SER A 109 11.97 -18.81 16.18
C SER A 109 11.85 -17.28 16.17
N LEU A 110 12.44 -16.66 15.13
CA LEU A 110 12.25 -15.24 14.81
C LEU A 110 11.00 -15.07 13.95
N VAL A 111 10.13 -14.16 14.33
CA VAL A 111 8.97 -13.76 13.53
C VAL A 111 8.91 -12.25 13.35
N ILE A 112 8.57 -11.82 12.15
CA ILE A 112 8.34 -10.41 11.79
C ILE A 112 6.84 -10.19 11.62
N PHE A 113 6.29 -9.17 12.29
CA PHE A 113 4.93 -8.73 12.07
C PHE A 113 4.87 -7.70 10.96
N SER A 114 3.89 -7.82 10.06
CA SER A 114 3.84 -7.06 8.80
C SER A 114 3.60 -5.55 9.00
N ALA A 115 3.76 -4.80 7.91
CA ALA A 115 3.54 -3.35 7.86
C ALA A 115 2.11 -2.92 8.28
N HIS A 116 1.15 -3.82 8.17
CA HIS A 116 -0.27 -3.55 8.42
C HIS A 116 -0.63 -3.45 9.91
N GLY A 117 0.27 -3.91 10.80
CA GLY A 117 0.02 -4.01 12.23
C GLY A 117 -0.72 -5.30 12.62
N SER A 118 -0.53 -5.69 13.87
CA SER A 118 -1.13 -6.90 14.45
C SER A 118 -1.90 -6.58 15.72
N PRO A 119 -2.95 -7.36 16.04
CA PRO A 119 -3.64 -7.22 17.31
C PRO A 119 -2.73 -7.64 18.49
N PRO A 120 -2.96 -7.12 19.70
CA PRO A 120 -2.20 -7.48 20.89
C PRO A 120 -2.15 -8.98 21.17
N ASP A 121 -3.20 -9.72 20.83
CA ASP A 121 -3.29 -11.18 21.05
C ASP A 121 -2.20 -11.93 20.29
N ASP A 122 -1.79 -11.48 19.11
CA ASP A 122 -0.69 -12.08 18.36
C ASP A 122 0.65 -11.97 19.14
N PHE A 123 0.85 -10.85 19.84
CA PHE A 123 2.05 -10.69 20.70
C PHE A 123 2.00 -11.60 21.92
N VAL A 124 0.81 -11.82 22.49
CA VAL A 124 0.62 -12.76 23.62
C VAL A 124 0.92 -14.19 23.17
N LYS A 125 0.39 -14.61 22.01
CA LYS A 125 0.65 -15.93 21.42
C LYS A 125 2.13 -16.11 21.08
N ALA A 126 2.75 -15.11 20.44
CA ALA A 126 4.17 -15.13 20.12
C ALA A 126 5.04 -15.31 21.39
N LYS A 127 4.69 -14.62 22.49
CA LYS A 127 5.38 -14.76 23.77
C LYS A 127 5.19 -16.15 24.36
N ALA A 128 4.01 -16.75 24.27
CA ALA A 128 3.73 -18.10 24.75
C ALA A 128 4.56 -19.17 24.01
N LEU A 129 4.89 -18.91 22.74
CA LEU A 129 5.75 -19.76 21.92
C LEU A 129 7.24 -19.37 21.99
N ASN A 130 7.65 -18.53 22.94
CA ASN A 130 9.03 -18.03 23.10
C ASN A 130 9.62 -17.40 21.81
N LEU A 131 8.77 -16.82 20.93
CA LEU A 131 9.23 -16.23 19.67
C LEU A 131 9.95 -14.91 19.91
N THR A 132 10.97 -14.65 19.09
CA THR A 132 11.59 -13.33 18.99
C THR A 132 10.81 -12.50 17.98
N VAL A 133 10.05 -11.50 18.46
CA VAL A 133 9.21 -10.67 17.60
C VAL A 133 9.93 -9.40 17.16
N ILE A 134 9.98 -9.14 15.85
CA ILE A 134 10.36 -7.85 15.25
C ILE A 134 9.10 -7.24 14.63
N ASP A 135 8.68 -6.07 15.10
CA ASP A 135 7.49 -5.40 14.61
C ASP A 135 7.83 -4.45 13.46
N ALA A 136 7.42 -4.80 12.24
CA ALA A 136 7.61 -3.99 11.05
C ALA A 136 6.42 -3.05 10.76
N VAL A 137 5.45 -2.93 11.69
CA VAL A 137 4.28 -2.06 11.53
C VAL A 137 4.66 -0.64 11.09
N CYS A 138 3.95 -0.11 10.12
CA CYS A 138 4.14 1.27 9.66
C CYS A 138 3.90 2.26 10.82
N PRO A 139 4.79 3.25 11.05
CA PRO A 139 4.58 4.25 12.10
C PRO A 139 3.25 5.01 11.99
N LEU A 140 2.69 5.16 10.80
CA LEU A 140 1.39 5.79 10.60
C LEU A 140 0.23 4.89 11.08
N VAL A 141 0.35 3.57 10.92
CA VAL A 141 -0.59 2.60 11.50
C VAL A 141 -0.46 2.58 13.03
N THR A 142 0.78 2.61 13.54
CA THR A 142 1.04 2.72 14.99
C THR A 142 0.37 3.97 15.58
N LYS A 143 0.36 5.08 14.84
CA LYS A 143 -0.35 6.31 15.27
C LYS A 143 -1.84 6.03 15.46
N VAL A 144 -2.50 5.36 14.49
CA VAL A 144 -3.93 5.00 14.59
C VAL A 144 -4.19 4.10 15.82
N HIS A 145 -3.36 3.08 16.03
CA HIS A 145 -3.45 2.22 17.22
C HIS A 145 -3.35 3.00 18.53
N ASN A 146 -2.43 3.98 18.60
CA ASN A 146 -2.26 4.81 19.81
C ASN A 146 -3.44 5.77 20.01
N GLU A 147 -4.00 6.33 18.95
CA GLU A 147 -5.19 7.17 19.03
C GLU A 147 -6.42 6.36 19.47
N ALA A 148 -6.60 5.14 18.96
CA ALA A 148 -7.63 4.22 19.42
C ALA A 148 -7.56 4.00 20.94
N LYS A 149 -6.38 3.62 21.44
CA LYS A 149 -6.13 3.43 22.88
C LYS A 149 -6.37 4.70 23.70
N LYS A 150 -6.02 5.86 23.15
CA LYS A 150 -6.22 7.16 23.82
C LYS A 150 -7.71 7.44 23.98
N TYR A 151 -8.50 7.40 22.90
CA TYR A 151 -9.91 7.73 22.95
C TYR A 151 -10.73 6.74 23.76
N HIS A 152 -10.39 5.45 23.69
CA HIS A 152 -10.99 4.45 24.56
C HIS A 152 -10.74 4.74 26.05
N ARG A 153 -9.51 5.14 26.44
CA ARG A 153 -9.19 5.54 27.81
C ARG A 153 -9.90 6.81 28.26
N GLU A 154 -10.22 7.69 27.31
CA GLU A 154 -11.02 8.90 27.55
C GLU A 154 -12.53 8.60 27.69
N GLY A 155 -12.92 7.31 27.59
CA GLY A 155 -14.32 6.89 27.72
C GLY A 155 -15.14 7.07 26.45
N LYS A 156 -14.51 7.41 25.29
CA LYS A 156 -15.22 7.58 24.03
C LYS A 156 -15.52 6.25 23.36
N LYS A 157 -16.68 6.14 22.74
CA LYS A 157 -16.95 5.07 21.78
C LYS A 157 -16.12 5.29 20.53
N VAL A 158 -15.35 4.29 20.11
CA VAL A 158 -14.45 4.39 18.97
C VAL A 158 -15.09 3.78 17.74
N LEU A 159 -15.20 4.54 16.66
CA LEU A 159 -15.59 4.09 15.33
C LEU A 159 -14.34 4.02 14.46
N LEU A 160 -14.20 2.93 13.72
CA LEU A 160 -13.16 2.75 12.70
C LEU A 160 -13.81 2.68 11.32
N VAL A 161 -13.58 3.67 10.48
CA VAL A 161 -13.97 3.61 9.07
C VAL A 161 -12.92 2.77 8.32
N GLY A 162 -13.34 1.68 7.68
CA GLY A 162 -12.40 0.76 7.03
C GLY A 162 -13.08 -0.45 6.41
N HIS A 163 -12.31 -1.19 5.58
CA HIS A 163 -12.82 -2.38 4.90
C HIS A 163 -12.79 -3.60 5.79
N LYS A 164 -13.94 -4.24 5.96
CA LYS A 164 -14.08 -5.49 6.69
C LYS A 164 -13.13 -6.56 6.15
N GLY A 165 -12.38 -7.19 7.06
CA GLY A 165 -11.42 -8.25 6.72
C GLY A 165 -10.03 -7.76 6.30
N HIS A 166 -9.82 -6.48 6.03
CA HIS A 166 -8.49 -5.96 5.74
C HIS A 166 -7.55 -6.11 6.96
N GLN A 167 -6.29 -6.49 6.73
CA GLN A 167 -5.33 -6.80 7.80
C GLN A 167 -5.08 -5.61 8.74
N GLU A 168 -4.97 -4.39 8.20
CA GLU A 168 -4.83 -3.18 9.01
C GLU A 168 -6.04 -2.94 9.91
N VAL A 169 -7.25 -3.18 9.39
CA VAL A 169 -8.49 -3.07 10.18
C VAL A 169 -8.53 -4.11 11.30
N ARG A 170 -8.18 -5.37 11.02
CA ARG A 170 -8.07 -6.42 12.05
C ARG A 170 -7.06 -6.05 13.13
N GLY A 171 -5.89 -5.55 12.74
CA GLY A 171 -4.84 -5.10 13.66
C GLY A 171 -5.28 -3.93 14.55
N THR A 172 -6.00 -2.96 13.97
CA THR A 172 -6.50 -1.78 14.68
C THR A 172 -7.66 -2.12 15.60
N MET A 173 -8.66 -2.88 15.13
CA MET A 173 -9.80 -3.31 15.94
C MET A 173 -9.40 -4.16 17.15
N GLY A 174 -8.33 -4.92 17.02
CA GLY A 174 -7.79 -5.70 18.16
C GLY A 174 -7.17 -4.85 19.28
N GLN A 175 -6.93 -3.54 19.07
CA GLN A 175 -6.28 -2.70 20.07
C GLN A 175 -7.16 -2.34 21.26
N VAL A 176 -8.44 -2.08 20.99
CA VAL A 176 -9.49 -1.76 21.98
C VAL A 176 -10.86 -2.14 21.41
N GLU A 177 -11.88 -2.17 22.26
CA GLU A 177 -13.26 -2.29 21.79
C GLU A 177 -13.62 -1.12 20.88
N MET A 178 -14.07 -1.40 19.66
CA MET A 178 -14.52 -0.40 18.68
C MET A 178 -15.50 -1.00 17.68
N THR A 179 -16.27 -0.14 17.02
CA THR A 179 -17.21 -0.52 15.98
C THR A 179 -16.63 -0.20 14.61
N LEU A 180 -16.66 -1.18 13.70
CA LEU A 180 -16.26 -0.98 12.31
C LEU A 180 -17.40 -0.30 11.53
N VAL A 181 -17.07 0.73 10.79
CA VAL A 181 -17.93 1.34 9.78
C VAL A 181 -17.33 1.02 8.42
N ASP A 182 -17.93 0.05 7.74
CA ASP A 182 -17.57 -0.32 6.38
C ASP A 182 -18.28 0.62 5.40
N ASP A 183 -17.64 1.00 4.31
CA ASP A 183 -18.20 1.83 3.25
C ASP A 183 -19.43 1.19 2.56
N THR A 184 -19.61 -0.12 2.73
CA THR A 184 -20.71 -0.90 2.14
C THR A 184 -21.84 -1.23 3.12
N ALA A 185 -21.68 -0.93 4.43
CA ALA A 185 -22.67 -1.30 5.46
C ALA A 185 -23.48 -0.08 5.93
N GLU A 186 -24.80 -0.25 6.04
CA GLU A 186 -25.61 0.62 6.89
C GLU A 186 -24.99 0.61 8.29
N ALA A 187 -24.72 1.79 8.81
CA ALA A 187 -23.90 1.98 9.98
C ALA A 187 -24.45 1.28 11.23
N GLU A 188 -23.71 0.33 11.78
CA GLU A 188 -24.05 -0.45 12.99
C GLU A 188 -24.22 0.42 14.26
N PHE A 189 -24.02 1.75 14.17
CA PHE A 189 -24.20 2.69 15.27
C PHE A 189 -25.58 3.38 15.29
N THR A 190 -26.53 2.92 14.48
CA THR A 190 -27.87 3.56 14.36
C THR A 190 -28.62 3.62 15.71
N ASP A 191 -28.37 2.68 16.60
CA ASP A 191 -29.02 2.57 17.90
C ASP A 191 -28.34 3.38 19.02
N TRP A 192 -27.18 4.05 18.72
CA TRP A 192 -26.51 4.86 19.73
C TRP A 192 -27.22 6.20 19.94
N ASP A 193 -27.20 6.71 21.17
CA ASP A 193 -27.69 8.04 21.48
C ASP A 193 -26.81 9.11 20.81
N SER A 194 -27.42 10.17 20.27
CA SER A 194 -26.70 11.29 19.65
C SER A 194 -25.78 12.05 20.59
N GLU A 195 -26.02 11.95 21.90
CA GLU A 195 -25.18 12.56 22.94
C GLU A 195 -23.95 11.73 23.32
N GLU A 196 -23.78 10.54 22.73
CA GLU A 196 -22.60 9.71 23.00
C GLU A 196 -21.31 10.42 22.57
N GLU A 197 -20.29 10.33 23.41
CA GLU A 197 -18.96 10.81 23.07
C GLU A 197 -18.26 9.84 22.11
N VAL A 198 -18.14 10.23 20.84
CA VAL A 198 -17.62 9.40 19.76
C VAL A 198 -16.26 9.92 19.27
N ALA A 199 -15.35 9.00 19.00
CA ALA A 199 -14.13 9.25 18.25
C ALA A 199 -14.11 8.41 16.97
N VAL A 200 -13.78 9.04 15.84
CA VAL A 200 -13.72 8.40 14.52
C VAL A 200 -12.28 8.34 14.05
N LEU A 201 -11.83 7.14 13.76
CA LEU A 201 -10.53 6.83 13.14
C LEU A 201 -10.76 6.26 11.74
N THR A 202 -9.75 6.27 10.89
CA THR A 202 -9.84 5.72 9.55
C THR A 202 -8.69 4.76 9.25
N GLN A 203 -8.96 3.76 8.42
CA GLN A 203 -7.91 2.97 7.78
C GLN A 203 -7.04 3.89 6.92
N THR A 204 -5.72 3.64 6.87
CA THR A 204 -4.77 4.57 6.23
C THR A 204 -4.81 4.58 4.70
N THR A 205 -5.47 3.61 4.07
CA THR A 205 -5.47 3.38 2.61
C THR A 205 -6.84 3.57 1.94
N LEU A 206 -7.75 4.30 2.57
CA LEU A 206 -9.09 4.56 2.01
C LEU A 206 -9.09 5.63 0.90
N SER A 207 -10.18 5.69 0.15
CA SER A 207 -10.50 6.83 -0.70
C SER A 207 -10.80 8.07 0.16
N VAL A 208 -10.22 9.20 -0.23
CA VAL A 208 -10.47 10.47 0.47
C VAL A 208 -11.94 10.88 0.33
N GLY A 209 -12.53 10.68 -0.87
CA GLY A 209 -13.91 11.04 -1.15
C GLY A 209 -14.92 10.18 -0.37
N ASP A 210 -14.77 8.85 -0.42
CA ASP A 210 -15.69 7.92 0.24
C ASP A 210 -15.61 8.05 1.76
N THR A 211 -14.39 8.22 2.29
CA THR A 211 -14.17 8.46 3.72
C THR A 211 -14.87 9.74 4.19
N ALA A 212 -14.86 10.79 3.37
CA ALA A 212 -15.55 12.04 3.69
C ALA A 212 -17.08 11.84 3.79
N GLN A 213 -17.68 11.00 2.94
CA GLN A 213 -19.11 10.69 3.00
C GLN A 213 -19.47 9.94 4.30
N ALA A 214 -18.70 8.91 4.65
CA ALA A 214 -18.90 8.18 5.89
C ALA A 214 -18.73 9.07 7.13
N ILE A 215 -17.70 9.93 7.15
CA ILE A 215 -17.47 10.88 8.23
C ILE A 215 -18.62 11.90 8.36
N ASN A 216 -19.15 12.40 7.24
CA ASN A 216 -20.27 13.34 7.28
C ASN A 216 -21.53 12.66 7.84
N ALA A 217 -21.86 11.45 7.44
CA ALA A 217 -22.99 10.70 8.00
C ALA A 217 -22.83 10.47 9.51
N ILE A 218 -21.61 10.17 9.97
CA ILE A 218 -21.33 10.04 11.41
C ILE A 218 -21.51 11.38 12.12
N LYS A 219 -21.02 12.51 11.57
CA LYS A 219 -21.15 13.85 12.16
C LYS A 219 -22.60 14.34 12.20
N ASP A 220 -23.41 13.96 11.22
CA ASP A 220 -24.83 14.31 11.22
C ASP A 220 -25.57 13.69 12.42
N LYS A 221 -25.15 12.49 12.84
CA LYS A 221 -25.69 11.81 14.02
C LYS A 221 -25.00 12.25 15.33
N PHE A 222 -23.68 12.42 15.30
CA PHE A 222 -22.84 12.77 16.45
C PHE A 222 -22.11 14.11 16.20
N PRO A 223 -22.77 15.25 16.36
CA PRO A 223 -22.20 16.56 16.02
C PRO A 223 -20.89 16.87 16.76
N ASN A 224 -20.71 16.30 17.95
CA ASN A 224 -19.53 16.48 18.80
C ASN A 224 -18.45 15.41 18.59
N ALA A 225 -18.58 14.54 17.59
CA ALA A 225 -17.60 13.49 17.32
C ALA A 225 -16.21 14.06 17.05
N VAL A 226 -15.21 13.49 17.71
CA VAL A 226 -13.81 13.79 17.43
C VAL A 226 -13.39 12.97 16.20
N VAL A 227 -13.19 13.64 15.08
CA VAL A 227 -12.81 12.97 13.83
C VAL A 227 -11.32 13.10 13.57
N ARG A 228 -10.66 11.98 13.30
CA ARG A 228 -9.31 11.89 12.77
C ARG A 228 -9.35 11.40 11.34
N ASN A 229 -8.73 12.16 10.45
CA ASN A 229 -8.46 11.66 9.11
C ASN A 229 -7.05 11.06 9.15
N ASP A 230 -6.98 9.72 9.21
CA ASP A 230 -5.74 8.99 9.32
C ASP A 230 -5.27 8.43 7.96
N ILE A 231 -5.93 8.81 6.86
CA ILE A 231 -5.45 8.47 5.51
C ILE A 231 -4.02 8.96 5.37
N CYS A 232 -3.12 8.05 5.01
CA CYS A 232 -1.70 8.38 5.01
C CYS A 232 -1.32 9.24 3.79
N TYR A 233 -0.23 10.02 3.95
CA TYR A 233 0.29 10.88 2.88
C TYR A 233 0.51 10.13 1.57
N ALA A 234 1.00 8.88 1.64
CA ALA A 234 1.27 8.08 0.46
C ALA A 234 0.00 7.75 -0.33
N THR A 235 -1.10 7.50 0.38
CA THR A 235 -2.43 7.27 -0.22
C THR A 235 -2.95 8.56 -0.85
N THR A 236 -2.97 9.67 -0.10
CA THR A 236 -3.46 10.97 -0.58
C THR A 236 -2.68 11.45 -1.79
N ASN A 237 -1.35 11.45 -1.71
CA ASN A 237 -0.50 11.95 -2.79
C ASN A 237 -0.66 11.15 -4.10
N ARG A 238 -0.84 9.82 -4.00
CA ARG A 238 -1.07 8.99 -5.20
C ARG A 238 -2.45 9.18 -5.78
N GLN A 239 -3.49 9.35 -4.96
CA GLN A 239 -4.82 9.72 -5.43
C GLN A 239 -4.78 11.09 -6.14
N ASP A 240 -4.14 12.10 -5.55
CA ASP A 240 -3.95 13.42 -6.17
C ASP A 240 -3.22 13.34 -7.51
N ALA A 241 -2.25 12.44 -7.64
CA ALA A 241 -1.54 12.22 -8.89
C ALA A 241 -2.45 11.62 -9.98
N VAL A 242 -3.39 10.73 -9.61
CA VAL A 242 -4.42 10.21 -10.53
C VAL A 242 -5.41 11.31 -10.92
N TYR A 243 -5.87 12.14 -9.98
CA TYR A 243 -6.73 13.29 -10.28
C TYR A 243 -6.10 14.22 -11.33
N LYS A 244 -4.82 14.54 -11.18
CA LYS A 244 -4.10 15.40 -12.15
C LYS A 244 -3.93 14.76 -13.52
N MET A 245 -3.79 13.45 -13.56
CA MET A 245 -3.54 12.68 -14.78
C MET A 245 -4.82 12.40 -15.57
N ALA A 246 -5.94 12.19 -14.90
CA ALA A 246 -7.19 11.70 -15.49
C ALA A 246 -7.72 12.57 -16.67
N GLY A 247 -7.56 13.89 -16.59
CA GLY A 247 -7.95 14.81 -17.67
C GLY A 247 -7.06 14.78 -18.92
N LEU A 248 -5.96 14.03 -18.90
CA LEU A 248 -4.95 13.98 -19.96
C LEU A 248 -4.92 12.64 -20.70
N VAL A 249 -5.64 11.63 -20.20
CA VAL A 249 -5.49 10.24 -20.63
C VAL A 249 -6.83 9.61 -21.01
N ASP A 250 -6.77 8.59 -21.85
CA ASP A 250 -7.94 7.85 -22.33
C ASP A 250 -8.20 6.58 -21.49
N ILE A 251 -7.18 6.13 -20.76
CA ILE A 251 -7.19 4.91 -19.94
C ILE A 251 -6.13 5.05 -18.84
N VAL A 252 -6.38 4.46 -17.68
CA VAL A 252 -5.42 4.39 -16.57
C VAL A 252 -5.06 2.94 -16.27
N LEU A 253 -3.77 2.64 -16.21
CA LEU A 253 -3.23 1.40 -15.67
C LEU A 253 -2.70 1.66 -14.27
N VAL A 254 -3.24 0.95 -13.29
CA VAL A 254 -2.77 0.93 -11.91
C VAL A 254 -1.99 -0.34 -11.71
N ILE A 255 -0.69 -0.23 -11.42
CA ILE A 255 0.17 -1.39 -11.23
C ILE A 255 0.25 -1.71 -9.75
N GLY A 256 -0.12 -2.95 -9.40
CA GLY A 256 -0.09 -3.44 -8.03
C GLY A 256 -1.05 -4.60 -7.78
N ALA A 257 -1.09 -5.08 -6.55
CA ALA A 257 -1.82 -6.27 -6.18
C ALA A 257 -3.34 -6.05 -6.03
N GLN A 258 -4.13 -7.04 -6.44
CA GLN A 258 -5.60 -7.02 -6.32
C GLN A 258 -6.08 -6.95 -4.86
N ASN A 259 -5.32 -7.48 -3.90
CA ASN A 259 -5.61 -7.41 -2.48
C ASN A 259 -5.07 -6.15 -1.78
N SER A 260 -4.47 -5.22 -2.54
CA SER A 260 -4.00 -3.94 -2.01
C SER A 260 -5.13 -2.91 -2.01
N SER A 261 -5.58 -2.50 -0.83
CA SER A 261 -6.59 -1.43 -0.68
C SER A 261 -6.15 -0.15 -1.41
N ASN A 262 -4.89 0.29 -1.24
CA ASN A 262 -4.39 1.47 -1.92
C ASN A 262 -4.49 1.37 -3.46
N CYS A 263 -4.17 0.20 -4.05
CA CYS A 263 -4.25 0.02 -5.51
C CYS A 263 -5.69 0.06 -6.01
N ASN A 264 -6.62 -0.59 -5.29
CA ASN A 264 -8.04 -0.55 -5.63
C ASN A 264 -8.57 0.88 -5.59
N ARG A 265 -8.22 1.67 -4.55
CA ARG A 265 -8.64 3.08 -4.45
C ARG A 265 -8.11 3.93 -5.61
N LEU A 266 -6.88 3.68 -6.10
CA LEU A 266 -6.35 4.40 -7.27
C LEU A 266 -7.15 4.09 -8.55
N ARG A 267 -7.55 2.82 -8.74
CA ARG A 267 -8.40 2.42 -9.85
C ARG A 267 -9.76 3.11 -9.76
N GLU A 268 -10.41 3.05 -8.62
CA GLU A 268 -11.73 3.64 -8.38
C GLU A 268 -11.72 5.16 -8.53
N VAL A 269 -10.65 5.84 -8.14
CA VAL A 269 -10.48 7.29 -8.43
C VAL A 269 -10.48 7.53 -9.93
N GLY A 270 -9.75 6.74 -10.73
CA GLY A 270 -9.77 6.85 -12.19
C GLY A 270 -11.17 6.66 -12.76
N GLU A 271 -11.87 5.60 -12.33
CA GLU A 271 -13.23 5.27 -12.75
C GLU A 271 -14.23 6.38 -12.36
N SER A 272 -14.12 6.94 -11.16
CA SER A 272 -14.98 8.04 -10.69
C SER A 272 -14.85 9.32 -11.50
N LEU A 273 -13.71 9.49 -12.18
CA LEU A 273 -13.44 10.61 -13.09
C LEU A 273 -13.86 10.31 -14.53
N GLY A 274 -14.51 9.17 -14.77
CA GLY A 274 -14.99 8.77 -16.09
C GLY A 274 -13.91 8.21 -17.02
N VAL A 275 -12.73 7.88 -16.48
CA VAL A 275 -11.63 7.27 -17.24
C VAL A 275 -11.58 5.77 -16.93
N PRO A 276 -11.66 4.88 -17.95
CA PRO A 276 -11.47 3.45 -17.74
C PRO A 276 -10.15 3.18 -17.01
N ALA A 277 -10.20 2.43 -15.91
CA ALA A 277 -9.03 2.15 -15.10
C ALA A 277 -8.92 0.65 -14.82
N TYR A 278 -7.71 0.10 -14.96
CA TYR A 278 -7.45 -1.33 -14.77
C TYR A 278 -6.33 -1.50 -13.75
N LEU A 279 -6.58 -2.40 -12.79
CA LEU A 279 -5.57 -2.83 -11.81
C LEU A 279 -4.92 -4.11 -12.30
N ILE A 280 -3.59 -4.07 -12.47
CA ILE A 280 -2.80 -5.19 -12.99
C ILE A 280 -1.60 -5.47 -12.08
N ASN A 281 -1.25 -6.75 -11.92
CA ASN A 281 -0.05 -7.16 -11.18
C ASN A 281 1.24 -6.90 -11.98
N GLY A 282 1.17 -7.03 -13.31
CA GLY A 282 2.29 -6.87 -14.22
C GLY A 282 1.85 -6.76 -15.68
N SER A 283 2.82 -6.73 -16.59
CA SER A 283 2.59 -6.55 -18.03
C SER A 283 1.84 -7.74 -18.68
N GLU A 284 1.88 -8.91 -18.07
CA GLU A 284 1.22 -10.13 -18.53
C GLU A 284 -0.31 -10.07 -18.43
N GLU A 285 -0.86 -9.16 -17.62
CA GLU A 285 -2.30 -8.98 -17.47
C GLU A 285 -2.88 -7.90 -18.41
N ILE A 286 -2.05 -7.30 -19.25
CA ILE A 286 -2.50 -6.28 -20.21
C ILE A 286 -3.30 -6.95 -21.33
N SER A 287 -4.48 -6.38 -21.65
CA SER A 287 -5.29 -6.77 -22.81
C SER A 287 -5.22 -5.73 -23.92
N ASP A 288 -4.91 -6.16 -25.15
CA ASP A 288 -4.86 -5.28 -26.33
C ASP A 288 -6.20 -4.56 -26.59
N GLU A 289 -7.31 -5.19 -26.20
CA GLU A 289 -8.66 -4.65 -26.39
C GLU A 289 -8.87 -3.34 -25.62
N TRP A 290 -8.18 -3.14 -24.50
CA TRP A 290 -8.30 -1.91 -23.71
C TRP A 290 -7.84 -0.65 -24.47
N PHE A 291 -6.97 -0.83 -25.45
CA PHE A 291 -6.34 0.28 -26.20
C PHE A 291 -7.05 0.61 -27.51
N VAL A 292 -8.14 -0.09 -27.83
CA VAL A 292 -8.92 0.21 -29.06
C VAL A 292 -9.45 1.63 -28.99
N GLY A 293 -9.00 2.50 -29.92
CA GLY A 293 -9.39 3.91 -29.96
C GLY A 293 -8.68 4.81 -28.93
N LYS A 294 -7.74 4.29 -28.15
CA LYS A 294 -6.98 5.02 -27.12
C LYS A 294 -5.58 5.36 -27.62
N ASN A 295 -5.09 6.55 -27.27
CA ASN A 295 -3.74 7.00 -27.63
C ASN A 295 -2.92 7.41 -26.37
N ASN A 296 -3.60 7.88 -25.32
CA ASN A 296 -2.98 8.41 -24.11
C ASN A 296 -3.22 7.44 -22.94
N VAL A 297 -2.17 6.86 -22.44
CA VAL A 297 -2.21 5.88 -21.33
C VAL A 297 -1.63 6.50 -20.08
N GLY A 298 -2.45 6.61 -19.05
CA GLY A 298 -1.99 6.96 -17.71
C GLY A 298 -1.43 5.76 -16.98
N ILE A 299 -0.26 5.89 -16.38
CA ILE A 299 0.34 4.84 -15.55
C ILE A 299 0.58 5.36 -14.15
N THR A 300 0.07 4.64 -13.16
CA THR A 300 0.35 4.84 -11.75
C THR A 300 0.65 3.50 -11.09
N SER A 301 1.09 3.52 -9.83
CA SER A 301 1.29 2.29 -9.07
C SER A 301 1.05 2.47 -7.58
N GLY A 302 0.66 1.38 -6.93
CA GLY A 302 0.41 1.37 -5.50
C GLY A 302 1.67 1.57 -4.66
N ALA A 303 1.45 1.93 -3.38
CA ALA A 303 2.51 2.21 -2.40
C ALA A 303 3.38 0.98 -2.03
N SER A 304 2.98 -0.22 -2.45
CA SER A 304 3.73 -1.47 -2.27
C SER A 304 4.27 -2.06 -3.57
N THR A 305 4.23 -1.30 -4.68
CA THR A 305 4.64 -1.75 -6.01
C THR A 305 6.07 -1.30 -6.30
N PRO A 306 7.01 -2.19 -6.63
CA PRO A 306 8.36 -1.81 -7.02
C PRO A 306 8.39 -1.23 -8.44
N ASP A 307 9.28 -0.25 -8.68
CA ASP A 307 9.39 0.44 -9.97
C ASP A 307 9.69 -0.50 -11.15
N VAL A 308 10.34 -1.64 -10.91
CA VAL A 308 10.64 -2.64 -11.95
C VAL A 308 9.37 -3.17 -12.62
N LEU A 309 8.25 -3.29 -11.90
CA LEU A 309 6.97 -3.68 -12.50
C LEU A 309 6.40 -2.56 -13.37
N VAL A 310 6.58 -1.30 -12.97
CA VAL A 310 6.16 -0.14 -13.75
C VAL A 310 7.01 -0.04 -15.03
N GLU A 311 8.33 -0.21 -14.92
CA GLU A 311 9.26 -0.24 -16.06
C GLU A 311 8.85 -1.35 -17.04
N SER A 312 8.56 -2.57 -16.55
CA SER A 312 8.11 -3.70 -17.39
C SER A 312 6.81 -3.41 -18.14
N VAL A 313 5.84 -2.76 -17.52
CA VAL A 313 4.59 -2.34 -18.18
C VAL A 313 4.87 -1.29 -19.27
N ILE A 314 5.70 -0.29 -18.98
CA ILE A 314 6.09 0.72 -19.98
C ILE A 314 6.79 0.08 -21.19
N ASP A 315 7.73 -0.84 -20.91
CA ASP A 315 8.48 -1.54 -21.97
C ASP A 315 7.55 -2.38 -22.85
N SER A 316 6.56 -3.06 -22.25
CA SER A 316 5.58 -3.87 -23.01
C SER A 316 4.66 -3.04 -23.91
N LEU A 317 4.32 -1.82 -23.49
CA LEU A 317 3.52 -0.87 -24.28
C LEU A 317 4.32 -0.22 -25.42
N SER A 318 5.66 -0.22 -25.33
CA SER A 318 6.55 0.39 -26.31
C SER A 318 6.10 1.79 -26.77
N PRO A 319 5.89 2.74 -25.83
CA PRO A 319 5.29 4.03 -26.15
C PRO A 319 6.24 4.91 -26.98
N GLU A 320 5.68 5.76 -27.85
CA GLU A 320 6.47 6.78 -28.59
C GLU A 320 7.06 7.82 -27.65
N LYS A 321 6.34 8.15 -26.58
CA LYS A 321 6.74 9.15 -25.59
C LYS A 321 6.25 8.81 -24.20
N VAL A 322 7.10 9.05 -23.20
CA VAL A 322 6.73 9.03 -21.78
C VAL A 322 6.81 10.45 -21.21
N THR A 323 5.72 10.94 -20.66
CA THR A 323 5.61 12.25 -20.03
C THR A 323 5.37 12.08 -18.54
N MET A 324 6.22 12.66 -17.69
CA MET A 324 6.04 12.62 -16.24
C MET A 324 5.00 13.65 -15.78
N ILE A 325 4.01 13.22 -15.04
CA ILE A 325 3.05 14.10 -14.36
C ILE A 325 3.52 14.30 -12.92
N THR A 326 4.12 15.45 -12.69
CA THR A 326 4.75 15.78 -11.41
C THR A 326 3.70 16.14 -10.36
N GLY A 327 3.73 15.46 -9.21
CA GLY A 327 2.96 15.76 -8.01
C GLY A 327 3.83 16.26 -6.86
N VAL A 328 3.44 15.92 -5.64
CA VAL A 328 4.17 16.27 -4.41
C VAL A 328 5.43 15.41 -4.30
N GLU A 329 6.56 16.00 -3.95
CA GLU A 329 7.79 15.26 -3.62
C GLU A 329 7.68 14.66 -2.21
N GLU A 330 7.96 13.36 -2.08
CA GLU A 330 7.94 12.66 -0.81
C GLU A 330 9.36 12.51 -0.25
N ASP A 331 9.70 13.30 0.77
CA ASP A 331 10.98 13.22 1.51
C ASP A 331 10.72 12.72 2.93
N ILE A 332 10.14 11.52 3.04
CA ILE A 332 9.79 10.89 4.32
C ILE A 332 10.60 9.61 4.47
N THR A 333 11.20 9.44 5.65
CA THR A 333 11.89 8.22 6.05
C THR A 333 11.45 7.81 7.44
N PHE A 334 11.43 6.50 7.71
CA PHE A 334 11.12 5.96 9.02
C PHE A 334 12.29 5.17 9.59
N ASN A 335 12.54 5.37 10.88
CA ASN A 335 13.57 4.61 11.58
C ASN A 335 13.23 3.12 11.65
N LEU A 336 14.26 2.28 11.62
CA LEU A 336 14.12 0.85 11.87
C LEU A 336 13.64 0.58 13.32
N PRO A 337 13.05 -0.60 13.59
CA PRO A 337 12.78 -1.03 14.96
C PRO A 337 14.07 -1.04 15.80
N LYS A 338 13.96 -0.63 17.07
CA LYS A 338 15.14 -0.52 18.00
C LYS A 338 15.96 -1.80 18.10
N GLN A 339 15.32 -2.97 17.92
CA GLN A 339 15.97 -4.28 17.94
C GLN A 339 16.95 -4.50 16.78
N LEU A 340 16.87 -3.67 15.73
CA LEU A 340 17.71 -3.76 14.53
C LEU A 340 18.70 -2.60 14.39
N CYS A 341 18.66 -1.62 15.30
CA CYS A 341 19.57 -0.47 15.32
C CYS A 341 20.89 -0.82 16.02
#